data_c98bca1006ea911a0793e0706f020577
#
_entry.id   c98bca1006ea911a0793e0706f020577
#
_cell.length_a   1.000
_cell.length_b   1.000
_cell.length_c   1.000
_cell.angle_alpha   90.00
_cell.angle_beta   90.00
_cell.angle_gamma   90.00
#
_symmetry.space_group_name_H-M   'P 1'
#
loop_
_entity.id
_entity.type
_entity.pdbx_description
1 polymer ?
#
loop_
_entity_poly.entity_id
_entity_poly.type
_entity_poly.pdbx_seq_one_letter_code
_entity_poly.pdbx_strand_id
1 'polypeptide(L)'
;WGGQRGKLTLLPFLVRAMVVALRDFPQLNARYDDEAEVVTRYGAVHVGIATQSDNGLMVPVLRHAESRDLWGNASEVARLAEAARSGKAQRQELSGSTITLSSLGALGGIVSTPVINHPEVAIVGVNRIVERPMVVGGNIVVRKMMNLSSSFDHRVVDGMDAAAFIQAVRGLLEHPATLFLE
;
A
#
# COMPACT_ATOMS: atom_id res chain seq x y z
N TRP A 1 -15.24 18.33 10.88
CA TRP A 1 -15.08 16.86 11.00
C TRP A 1 -13.62 16.46 11.25
N GLY A 2 -12.63 17.07 10.60
CA GLY A 2 -11.21 16.72 10.75
C GLY A 2 -10.58 17.06 12.09
N GLY A 3 -11.08 18.07 12.81
CA GLY A 3 -10.52 18.51 14.09
C GLY A 3 -10.67 17.48 15.23
N GLN A 4 -11.69 16.63 15.18
CA GLN A 4 -11.95 15.61 16.21
C GLN A 4 -11.36 14.22 15.87
N ARG A 5 -11.10 13.92 14.58
CA ARG A 5 -10.69 12.60 14.11
C ARG A 5 -9.25 12.54 13.59
N GLY A 6 -8.51 13.65 13.67
CA GLY A 6 -7.14 13.74 13.16
C GLY A 6 -7.08 14.07 11.65
N LYS A 7 -5.87 14.06 11.08
CA LYS A 7 -5.61 14.42 9.68
C LYS A 7 -5.72 13.18 8.79
N LEU A 8 -6.63 13.22 7.81
CA LEU A 8 -6.72 12.19 6.78
C LEU A 8 -5.72 12.52 5.66
N THR A 9 -4.79 11.61 5.41
CA THR A 9 -3.80 11.68 4.32
C THR A 9 -4.19 10.73 3.17
N LEU A 10 -3.39 10.67 2.10
CA LEU A 10 -3.61 9.74 1.00
C LEU A 10 -3.40 8.27 1.39
N LEU A 11 -2.52 8.00 2.37
CA LEU A 11 -2.09 6.65 2.71
C LEU A 11 -3.24 5.72 3.14
N PRO A 12 -4.18 6.12 4.01
CA PRO A 12 -5.36 5.31 4.34
C PRO A 12 -6.25 4.95 3.15
N PHE A 13 -6.36 5.84 2.15
CA PHE A 13 -7.09 5.55 0.91
C PHE A 13 -6.38 4.50 0.06
N LEU A 14 -5.05 4.57 -0.02
CA LEU A 14 -4.23 3.56 -0.69
C LEU A 14 -4.38 2.18 -0.01
N VAL A 15 -4.28 2.15 1.32
CA VAL A 15 -4.52 0.92 2.09
C VAL A 15 -5.91 0.36 1.80
N ARG A 16 -6.96 1.20 1.85
CA ARG A 16 -8.32 0.75 1.57
C ARG A 16 -8.49 0.25 0.13
N ALA A 17 -7.90 0.95 -0.85
CA ALA A 17 -7.93 0.53 -2.25
C ALA A 17 -7.25 -0.84 -2.45
N MET A 18 -6.09 -1.05 -1.81
CA MET A 18 -5.41 -2.35 -1.83
C MET A 18 -6.28 -3.44 -1.20
N VAL A 19 -6.86 -3.19 -0.02
CA VAL A 19 -7.75 -4.14 0.66
C VAL A 19 -8.93 -4.54 -0.21
N VAL A 20 -9.57 -3.58 -0.87
CA VAL A 20 -10.71 -3.87 -1.77
C VAL A 20 -10.25 -4.66 -2.99
N ALA A 21 -9.16 -4.25 -3.64
CA ALA A 21 -8.63 -4.94 -4.81
C ALA A 21 -8.16 -6.37 -4.50
N LEU A 22 -7.61 -6.63 -3.31
CA LEU A 22 -7.16 -7.96 -2.90
C LEU A 22 -8.29 -9.00 -2.79
N ARG A 23 -9.55 -8.59 -2.76
CA ARG A 23 -10.70 -9.52 -2.81
C ARG A 23 -10.74 -10.28 -4.15
N ASP A 24 -10.40 -9.58 -5.24
CA ASP A 24 -10.37 -10.14 -6.60
C ASP A 24 -9.01 -10.75 -6.96
N PHE A 25 -7.95 -10.36 -6.23
CA PHE A 25 -6.57 -10.79 -6.44
C PHE A 25 -5.94 -11.41 -5.18
N PRO A 26 -6.54 -12.47 -4.59
CA PRO A 26 -6.08 -13.02 -3.30
C PRO A 26 -4.67 -13.64 -3.35
N GLN A 27 -4.16 -13.98 -4.53
CA GLN A 27 -2.80 -14.49 -4.73
C GLN A 27 -1.71 -13.44 -4.41
N LEU A 28 -2.05 -12.14 -4.37
CA LEU A 28 -1.12 -11.08 -3.99
C LEU A 28 -1.04 -10.87 -2.48
N ASN A 29 -2.02 -11.35 -1.71
CA ASN A 29 -2.03 -11.33 -0.24
C ASN A 29 -1.45 -12.63 0.29
N ALA A 30 -0.17 -12.88 0.02
CA ALA A 30 0.45 -14.18 0.23
C ALA A 30 1.91 -14.06 0.66
N ARG A 31 2.44 -15.17 1.13
CA ARG A 31 3.87 -15.39 1.39
C ARG A 31 4.34 -16.64 0.67
N TYR A 32 5.58 -16.62 0.24
CA TYR A 32 6.24 -17.78 -0.34
C TYR A 32 7.35 -18.27 0.59
N ASP A 33 7.28 -19.54 0.95
CA ASP A 33 8.31 -20.22 1.70
C ASP A 33 9.26 -20.88 0.71
N ASP A 34 10.49 -20.38 0.63
CA ASP A 34 11.49 -20.84 -0.33
C ASP A 34 12.03 -22.24 -0.01
N GLU A 35 12.03 -22.65 1.27
CA GLU A 35 12.53 -23.96 1.69
C GLU A 35 11.48 -25.05 1.45
N ALA A 36 10.23 -24.76 1.80
CA ALA A 36 9.12 -25.69 1.64
C ALA A 36 8.48 -25.65 0.23
N GLU A 37 8.82 -24.66 -0.58
CA GLU A 37 8.19 -24.37 -1.89
C GLU A 37 6.66 -24.18 -1.78
N VAL A 38 6.21 -23.54 -0.69
CA VAL A 38 4.78 -23.39 -0.37
C VAL A 38 4.36 -21.92 -0.45
N VAL A 39 3.25 -21.68 -1.17
CA VAL A 39 2.54 -20.40 -1.16
C VAL A 39 1.44 -20.44 -0.11
N THR A 40 1.51 -19.55 0.87
CA THR A 40 0.45 -19.36 1.87
C THR A 40 -0.32 -18.09 1.55
N ARG A 41 -1.60 -18.22 1.19
CA ARG A 41 -2.53 -17.10 0.99
C ARG A 41 -3.25 -16.78 2.29
N TYR A 42 -3.42 -15.50 2.57
CA TYR A 42 -4.05 -15.01 3.80
C TYR A 42 -5.42 -14.40 3.51
N GLY A 43 -6.42 -14.71 4.32
CA GLY A 43 -7.71 -14.00 4.28
C GLY A 43 -7.64 -12.63 4.94
N ALA A 44 -6.87 -12.52 6.04
CA ALA A 44 -6.59 -11.23 6.69
C ALA A 44 -5.55 -10.43 5.90
N VAL A 45 -5.72 -9.12 5.80
CA VAL A 45 -4.79 -8.22 5.12
C VAL A 45 -3.96 -7.47 6.16
N HIS A 46 -2.68 -7.81 6.22
CA HIS A 46 -1.70 -7.18 7.10
C HIS A 46 -0.74 -6.34 6.25
N VAL A 47 -0.92 -5.02 6.25
CA VAL A 47 -0.16 -4.13 5.37
C VAL A 47 1.10 -3.64 6.06
N GLY A 48 2.27 -4.03 5.53
CA GLY A 48 3.54 -3.43 5.93
C GLY A 48 3.63 -1.98 5.42
N ILE A 49 3.96 -1.04 6.29
CA ILE A 49 4.09 0.38 5.95
C ILE A 49 5.57 0.77 6.03
N ALA A 50 6.23 0.82 4.88
CA ALA A 50 7.65 1.21 4.86
C ALA A 50 7.85 2.62 5.40
N THR A 51 8.58 2.75 6.49
CA THR A 51 8.78 3.99 7.24
C THR A 51 10.26 4.23 7.48
N GLN A 52 10.77 5.38 7.03
CA GLN A 52 12.13 5.80 7.31
C GLN A 52 12.24 6.28 8.76
N SER A 53 13.27 5.82 9.46
CA SER A 53 13.65 6.26 10.80
C SER A 53 15.13 6.61 10.84
N ASP A 54 15.59 7.21 11.95
CA ASP A 54 17.00 7.51 12.16
C ASP A 54 17.88 6.24 12.21
N ASN A 55 17.29 5.11 12.58
CA ASN A 55 17.94 3.80 12.65
C ASN A 55 17.81 2.99 11.33
N GLY A 56 17.37 3.61 10.25
CA GLY A 56 17.15 2.97 8.95
C GLY A 56 15.68 2.72 8.63
N LEU A 57 15.45 1.93 7.59
CA LEU A 57 14.11 1.57 7.14
C LEU A 57 13.47 0.54 8.08
N MET A 58 12.29 0.86 8.56
CA MET A 58 11.42 -0.06 9.32
C MET A 58 10.12 -0.30 8.57
N VAL A 59 9.52 -1.48 8.76
CA VAL A 59 8.24 -1.83 8.11
C VAL A 59 7.24 -2.26 9.20
N PRO A 60 6.68 -1.28 9.96
CA PRO A 60 5.60 -1.61 10.88
C PRO A 60 4.36 -2.10 10.14
N VAL A 61 3.59 -2.96 10.79
CA VAL A 61 2.49 -3.72 10.19
C VAL A 61 1.14 -3.24 10.68
N LEU A 62 0.36 -2.67 9.79
CA LEU A 62 -1.05 -2.39 9.99
C LEU A 62 -1.82 -3.70 9.88
N ARG A 63 -2.16 -4.28 11.04
CA ARG A 63 -2.86 -5.57 11.11
C ARG A 63 -4.36 -5.39 10.87
N HIS A 64 -4.94 -6.39 10.18
CA HIS A 64 -6.37 -6.45 9.91
C HIS A 64 -6.91 -5.16 9.28
N ALA A 65 -6.24 -4.70 8.22
CA ALA A 65 -6.62 -3.48 7.51
C ALA A 65 -8.04 -3.60 6.91
N GLU A 66 -8.48 -4.82 6.59
CA GLU A 66 -9.81 -5.13 6.08
C GLU A 66 -10.93 -4.89 7.10
N SER A 67 -10.65 -5.05 8.40
CA SER A 67 -11.63 -4.92 9.47
C SER A 67 -11.78 -3.50 10.02
N ARG A 68 -10.94 -2.57 9.55
CA ARG A 68 -10.94 -1.18 10.01
C ARG A 68 -11.62 -0.27 9.00
N ASP A 69 -12.28 0.75 9.50
CA ASP A 69 -12.73 1.86 8.66
C ASP A 69 -11.55 2.76 8.24
N LEU A 70 -11.80 3.71 7.37
CA LEU A 70 -10.78 4.63 6.86
C LEU A 70 -10.09 5.42 7.97
N TRP A 71 -10.84 5.87 8.99
CA TRP A 71 -10.31 6.64 10.12
C TRP A 71 -9.50 5.77 11.07
N GLY A 72 -9.95 4.53 11.31
CA GLY A 72 -9.20 3.54 12.08
C GLY A 72 -7.86 3.20 11.43
N ASN A 73 -7.87 3.01 10.10
CA ASN A 73 -6.62 2.85 9.34
C ASN A 73 -5.73 4.09 9.42
N ALA A 74 -6.30 5.31 9.29
CA ALA A 74 -5.53 6.55 9.37
C ALA A 74 -4.86 6.74 10.74
N SER A 75 -5.60 6.50 11.81
CA SER A 75 -5.10 6.61 13.18
C SER A 75 -3.99 5.60 13.46
N GLU A 76 -4.18 4.35 13.06
CA GLU A 76 -3.21 3.29 13.31
C GLU A 76 -1.94 3.45 12.46
N VAL A 77 -2.06 3.85 11.19
CA VAL A 77 -0.91 4.19 10.34
C VAL A 77 -0.08 5.33 10.96
N ALA A 78 -0.74 6.38 11.46
CA ALA A 78 -0.05 7.49 12.10
C ALA A 78 0.69 7.03 13.38
N ARG A 79 0.04 6.20 14.21
CA ARG A 79 0.63 5.64 15.43
C ARG A 79 1.86 4.77 15.11
N LEU A 80 1.73 3.87 14.16
CA LEU A 80 2.80 2.95 13.74
C LEU A 80 3.99 3.73 13.17
N ALA A 81 3.74 4.72 12.33
CA ALA A 81 4.79 5.55 11.75
C ALA A 81 5.54 6.36 12.84
N GLU A 82 4.82 6.86 13.85
CA GLU A 82 5.44 7.56 14.97
C GLU A 82 6.26 6.61 15.86
N ALA A 83 5.73 5.42 16.15
CA ALA A 83 6.44 4.40 16.90
C ALA A 83 7.74 3.96 16.19
N ALA A 84 7.70 3.81 14.85
CA ALA A 84 8.88 3.47 14.07
C ALA A 84 9.93 4.60 14.10
N ARG A 85 9.51 5.87 13.86
CA ARG A 85 10.43 7.03 13.89
C ARG A 85 11.07 7.24 15.25
N SER A 86 10.30 7.11 16.32
CA SER A 86 10.80 7.29 17.70
C SER A 86 11.56 6.08 18.26
N GLY A 87 11.70 4.99 17.49
CA GLY A 87 12.37 3.75 17.94
C GLY A 87 11.59 2.97 18.98
N LYS A 88 10.28 3.24 19.14
CA LYS A 88 9.40 2.60 20.13
C LYS A 88 8.54 1.48 19.55
N ALA A 89 8.70 1.17 18.26
CA ALA A 89 7.97 0.08 17.62
C ALA A 89 8.34 -1.26 18.28
N GLN A 90 7.34 -2.02 18.69
CA GLN A 90 7.54 -3.33 19.29
C GLN A 90 7.91 -4.36 18.21
N ARG A 91 8.67 -5.40 18.58
CA ARG A 91 9.06 -6.46 17.64
C ARG A 91 7.85 -7.12 16.95
N GLN A 92 6.75 -7.27 17.67
CA GLN A 92 5.51 -7.82 17.12
C GLN A 92 4.86 -6.92 16.06
N GLU A 93 5.11 -5.61 16.11
CA GLU A 93 4.60 -4.66 15.14
C GLU A 93 5.44 -4.61 13.85
N LEU A 94 6.63 -5.20 13.86
CA LEU A 94 7.58 -5.19 12.74
C LEU A 94 7.60 -6.52 11.96
N SER A 95 6.64 -7.39 12.18
CA SER A 95 6.59 -8.71 11.53
C SER A 95 5.16 -9.10 11.22
N GLY A 96 4.99 -9.98 10.22
CA GLY A 96 3.70 -10.58 9.95
C GLY A 96 2.87 -9.86 8.86
N SER A 97 3.45 -8.93 8.11
CA SER A 97 2.80 -8.33 6.93
C SER A 97 2.57 -9.36 5.83
N THR A 98 1.54 -9.18 5.04
CA THR A 98 1.15 -10.05 3.93
C THR A 98 1.30 -9.36 2.58
N ILE A 99 1.40 -8.04 2.58
CA ILE A 99 1.71 -7.16 1.45
C ILE A 99 2.29 -5.86 2.00
N THR A 100 3.21 -5.22 1.29
CA THR A 100 3.83 -3.97 1.74
C THR A 100 3.46 -2.78 0.86
N LEU A 101 3.24 -1.63 1.51
CA LEU A 101 3.07 -0.33 0.90
C LEU A 101 4.27 0.55 1.23
N SER A 102 4.98 1.03 0.21
CA SER A 102 6.15 1.88 0.36
C SER A 102 5.88 3.28 -0.20
N SER A 103 6.15 4.32 0.59
CA SER A 103 6.00 5.71 0.15
C SER A 103 7.12 6.57 0.71
N LEU A 104 7.86 7.21 -0.17
CA LEU A 104 8.87 8.21 0.19
C LEU A 104 8.31 9.64 0.23
N GLY A 105 7.00 9.80 0.04
CA GLY A 105 6.33 11.12 0.05
C GLY A 105 6.96 12.09 -0.93
N ALA A 106 7.24 13.30 -0.47
CA ALA A 106 7.82 14.37 -1.29
C ALA A 106 9.26 14.09 -1.75
N LEU A 107 10.00 13.25 -1.03
CA LEU A 107 11.37 12.82 -1.39
C LEU A 107 11.38 11.71 -2.45
N GLY A 108 10.24 11.09 -2.70
CA GLY A 108 10.10 10.04 -3.72
C GLY A 108 10.35 10.53 -5.13
N GLY A 109 10.84 9.63 -5.98
CA GLY A 109 10.96 9.86 -7.42
C GLY A 109 9.62 9.85 -8.14
N ILE A 110 9.66 10.00 -9.46
CA ILE A 110 8.49 9.85 -10.34
C ILE A 110 8.14 8.37 -10.54
N VAL A 111 9.14 7.52 -10.51
CA VAL A 111 9.05 6.06 -10.55
C VAL A 111 10.07 5.47 -9.57
N SER A 112 9.85 4.24 -9.15
CA SER A 112 10.74 3.48 -8.28
C SER A 112 10.72 1.99 -8.66
N THR A 113 11.67 1.23 -8.15
CA THR A 113 11.70 -0.23 -8.23
C THR A 113 11.74 -0.76 -6.80
N PRO A 114 10.56 -0.87 -6.13
CA PRO A 114 10.53 -1.31 -4.74
C PRO A 114 11.00 -2.77 -4.63
N VAL A 115 11.75 -3.06 -3.58
CA VAL A 115 12.20 -4.43 -3.28
C VAL A 115 11.15 -5.09 -2.40
N ILE A 116 10.73 -6.31 -2.79
CA ILE A 116 9.74 -7.09 -2.04
C ILE A 116 10.26 -7.35 -0.62
N ASN A 117 9.39 -7.16 0.36
CA ASN A 117 9.68 -7.45 1.76
C ASN A 117 9.46 -8.96 2.02
N HIS A 118 10.54 -9.73 1.86
CA HIS A 118 10.50 -11.20 2.04
C HIS A 118 9.88 -11.58 3.41
N PRO A 119 9.02 -12.60 3.49
CA PRO A 119 8.60 -13.57 2.46
C PRO A 119 7.32 -13.19 1.69
N GLU A 120 6.91 -11.92 1.67
CA GLU A 120 5.78 -11.45 0.88
C GLU A 120 6.02 -11.68 -0.62
N VAL A 121 4.93 -11.64 -1.41
CA VAL A 121 5.01 -11.81 -2.87
C VAL A 121 4.73 -10.53 -3.65
N ALA A 122 4.38 -9.44 -2.95
CA ALA A 122 4.02 -8.17 -3.57
C ALA A 122 4.37 -6.96 -2.70
N ILE A 123 4.81 -5.88 -3.35
CA ILE A 123 4.99 -4.55 -2.78
C ILE A 123 4.46 -3.50 -3.73
N VAL A 124 3.74 -2.51 -3.19
CA VAL A 124 3.25 -1.34 -3.93
C VAL A 124 4.02 -0.10 -3.49
N GLY A 125 4.72 0.51 -4.42
CA GLY A 125 5.44 1.77 -4.24
C GLY A 125 4.61 2.96 -4.70
N VAL A 126 4.49 3.96 -3.85
CA VAL A 126 3.78 5.21 -4.13
C VAL A 126 4.80 6.30 -4.40
N ASN A 127 4.79 6.82 -5.61
CA ASN A 127 5.72 7.85 -6.04
C ASN A 127 5.19 9.26 -5.77
N ARG A 128 6.02 10.25 -6.00
CA ARG A 128 5.69 11.66 -5.78
C ARG A 128 4.53 12.12 -6.66
N ILE A 129 3.62 12.88 -6.06
CA ILE A 129 2.55 13.58 -6.79
C ILE A 129 3.16 14.78 -7.52
N VAL A 130 2.91 14.87 -8.83
CA VAL A 130 3.37 15.96 -9.69
C VAL A 130 2.22 16.48 -10.55
N GLU A 131 2.23 17.76 -10.86
CA GLU A 131 1.30 18.34 -11.84
C GLU A 131 1.80 18.03 -13.25
N ARG A 132 0.87 17.52 -14.09
CA ARG A 132 1.15 17.17 -15.48
C ARG A 132 0.00 17.62 -16.40
N PRO A 133 0.31 18.05 -17.64
CA PRO A 133 -0.72 18.21 -18.66
C PRO A 133 -1.28 16.83 -19.04
N MET A 134 -2.59 16.69 -18.96
CA MET A 134 -3.31 15.46 -19.30
C MET A 134 -4.42 15.78 -20.29
N VAL A 135 -4.70 14.87 -21.21
CA VAL A 135 -5.85 14.98 -22.11
C VAL A 135 -7.07 14.40 -21.43
N VAL A 136 -8.08 15.22 -21.16
CA VAL A 136 -9.35 14.82 -20.56
C VAL A 136 -10.49 15.38 -21.42
N GLY A 137 -11.33 14.49 -21.97
CA GLY A 137 -12.44 14.89 -22.83
C GLY A 137 -11.99 15.70 -24.08
N GLY A 138 -10.81 15.38 -24.64
CA GLY A 138 -10.24 16.08 -25.79
C GLY A 138 -9.52 17.39 -25.47
N ASN A 139 -9.51 17.85 -24.22
CA ASN A 139 -8.84 19.08 -23.78
C ASN A 139 -7.59 18.78 -22.96
N ILE A 140 -6.57 19.65 -23.08
CA ILE A 140 -5.39 19.58 -22.24
C ILE A 140 -5.69 20.30 -20.92
N VAL A 141 -5.62 19.58 -19.82
CA VAL A 141 -5.86 20.10 -18.45
C VAL A 141 -4.71 19.74 -17.53
N VAL A 142 -4.43 20.58 -16.55
CA VAL A 142 -3.44 20.26 -15.50
C VAL A 142 -4.09 19.33 -14.47
N ARG A 143 -3.45 18.20 -14.20
CA ARG A 143 -3.86 17.20 -13.20
C ARG A 143 -2.71 16.85 -12.27
N LYS A 144 -3.04 16.61 -11.00
CA LYS A 144 -2.12 16.00 -10.04
C LYS A 144 -2.04 14.49 -10.31
N MET A 145 -0.87 14.04 -10.75
CA MET A 145 -0.62 12.67 -11.15
C MET A 145 0.38 11.99 -10.23
N MET A 146 0.19 10.72 -10.01
CA MET A 146 1.05 9.88 -9.19
C MET A 146 1.23 8.53 -9.89
N ASN A 147 2.46 8.03 -9.95
CA ASN A 147 2.70 6.67 -10.42
C ASN A 147 2.67 5.70 -9.25
N LEU A 148 2.10 4.52 -9.47
CA LEU A 148 2.26 3.35 -8.62
C LEU A 148 3.31 2.45 -9.27
N SER A 149 4.41 2.22 -8.57
CA SER A 149 5.46 1.30 -8.99
C SER A 149 5.38 0.06 -8.10
N SER A 150 5.40 -1.12 -8.69
CA SER A 150 5.17 -2.34 -7.93
C SER A 150 6.14 -3.43 -8.34
N SER A 151 6.47 -4.30 -7.40
CA SER A 151 7.24 -5.51 -7.67
C SER A 151 6.45 -6.71 -7.17
N PHE A 152 6.56 -7.81 -7.91
CA PHE A 152 5.84 -9.04 -7.63
C PHE A 152 6.78 -10.24 -7.80
N ASP A 153 6.60 -11.25 -6.96
CA ASP A 153 7.28 -12.53 -7.12
C ASP A 153 6.60 -13.31 -8.26
N HIS A 154 7.28 -13.40 -9.40
CA HIS A 154 6.73 -14.00 -10.62
C HIS A 154 6.54 -15.53 -10.53
N ARG A 155 7.00 -16.15 -9.44
CA ARG A 155 6.68 -17.56 -9.14
C ARG A 155 5.24 -17.75 -8.68
N VAL A 156 4.63 -16.66 -8.15
CA VAL A 156 3.29 -16.68 -7.54
C VAL A 156 2.30 -15.79 -8.29
N VAL A 157 2.77 -14.67 -8.83
CA VAL A 157 1.96 -13.63 -9.48
C VAL A 157 2.42 -13.45 -10.92
N ASP A 158 1.55 -13.69 -11.88
CA ASP A 158 1.87 -13.43 -13.28
C ASP A 158 1.69 -11.96 -13.67
N GLY A 159 2.19 -11.61 -14.87
CA GLY A 159 2.17 -10.22 -15.33
C GLY A 159 0.76 -9.67 -15.58
N MET A 160 -0.20 -10.52 -15.93
CA MET A 160 -1.59 -10.12 -16.16
C MET A 160 -2.26 -9.76 -14.82
N ASP A 161 -2.14 -10.64 -13.82
CA ASP A 161 -2.68 -10.42 -12.48
C ASP A 161 -2.06 -9.18 -11.84
N ALA A 162 -0.73 -9.01 -11.95
CA ALA A 162 -0.02 -7.84 -11.47
C ALA A 162 -0.56 -6.55 -12.08
N ALA A 163 -0.69 -6.52 -13.40
CA ALA A 163 -1.20 -5.35 -14.13
C ALA A 163 -2.68 -5.07 -13.77
N ALA A 164 -3.52 -6.10 -13.75
CA ALA A 164 -4.94 -5.97 -13.42
C ALA A 164 -5.16 -5.47 -11.98
N PHE A 165 -4.41 -5.99 -11.01
CA PHE A 165 -4.44 -5.50 -9.63
C PHE A 165 -4.11 -4.01 -9.52
N ILE A 166 -3.02 -3.55 -10.18
CA ILE A 166 -2.65 -2.13 -10.14
C ILE A 166 -3.69 -1.26 -10.83
N GLN A 167 -4.32 -1.72 -11.93
CA GLN A 167 -5.42 -1.01 -12.58
C GLN A 167 -6.67 -0.96 -11.68
N ALA A 168 -6.97 -2.02 -10.93
CA ALA A 168 -8.07 -2.01 -9.95
C ALA A 168 -7.81 -0.98 -8.83
N VAL A 169 -6.61 -0.98 -8.24
CA VAL A 169 -6.20 0.02 -7.23
C VAL A 169 -6.30 1.44 -7.80
N ARG A 170 -5.83 1.66 -9.02
CA ARG A 170 -5.93 2.95 -9.72
C ARG A 170 -7.40 3.38 -9.87
N GLY A 171 -8.25 2.50 -10.39
CA GLY A 171 -9.68 2.79 -10.59
C GLY A 171 -10.39 3.21 -9.30
N LEU A 172 -10.10 2.51 -8.20
CA LEU A 172 -10.63 2.83 -6.88
C LEU A 172 -10.16 4.21 -6.36
N LEU A 173 -8.90 4.58 -6.63
CA LEU A 173 -8.35 5.89 -6.23
C LEU A 173 -8.87 7.03 -7.11
N GLU A 174 -9.09 6.80 -8.39
CA GLU A 174 -9.66 7.78 -9.32
C GLU A 174 -11.18 7.99 -9.08
N HIS A 175 -11.86 6.99 -8.49
CA HIS A 175 -13.29 7.03 -8.13
C HIS A 175 -13.49 6.70 -6.64
N PRO A 176 -13.03 7.55 -5.71
CA PRO A 176 -12.90 7.19 -4.30
C PRO A 176 -14.22 6.85 -3.59
N ALA A 177 -15.37 7.23 -4.16
CA ALA A 177 -16.68 6.81 -3.65
C ALA A 177 -16.85 5.29 -3.71
N THR A 178 -16.22 4.61 -4.69
CA THR A 178 -16.30 3.15 -4.85
C THR A 178 -15.56 2.37 -3.76
N LEU A 179 -14.66 3.01 -3.02
CA LEU A 179 -13.98 2.41 -1.86
C LEU A 179 -14.94 2.01 -0.73
N PHE A 180 -16.15 2.55 -0.73
CA PHE A 180 -17.16 2.38 0.31
C PHE A 180 -18.40 1.61 -0.17
N LEU A 181 -18.40 1.17 -1.42
CA LEU A 181 -19.40 0.26 -1.95
C LEU A 181 -18.99 -1.18 -1.59
N GLU A 182 -19.93 -1.96 -1.03
CA GLU A 182 -19.76 -3.38 -0.73
C GLU A 182 -20.20 -4.26 -1.90
#